data_94e420eb171810dd5bfdf596396382f6
#
_entry.id   94e420eb171810dd5bfdf596396382f6
#
_cell.length_a   1.000
_cell.length_b   1.000
_cell.length_c   1.000
_cell.angle_alpha   90.00
_cell.angle_beta   90.00
_cell.angle_gamma   90.00
#
_symmetry.space_group_name_H-M   'P 1'
#
loop_
_entity.id
_entity.type
_entity.pdbx_description
1 polymer ?
#
loop_
_entity_poly.entity_id
_entity_poly.type
_entity_poly.pdbx_seq_one_letter_code
_entity_poly.pdbx_strand_id
1 'polypeptide(L)'
;LAVNALRASGLPADHPALASACKWLLTKQTWKKGDWKVKAPAAEPGGWYFQFENEFYPDIDDSAVVMTALIRTALPDEEAKRAALAQALKWVMPMQSSDGGRAAYDKDNNRLFLNEIPFADHKALLDPPTADLTGRMLEMLGHLGRTRSDPAVKRAIAFLQANQEPEGCWYGRWGVNYIYGTWSVLAGLRAIGEPMDQPYVHRAINWLVGRQNPDG
;
A
#
# COMPACT_ATOMS: atom_id res chain seq x y z
N LEU A 1 1.25 11.06 4.51
CA LEU A 1 1.75 10.59 5.82
C LEU A 1 1.29 11.49 6.96
N ALA A 2 1.51 12.84 6.92
CA ALA A 2 1.18 13.77 8.02
C ALA A 2 -0.28 13.67 8.49
N VAL A 3 -1.26 13.62 7.56
CA VAL A 3 -2.68 13.46 7.90
C VAL A 3 -2.91 12.17 8.71
N ASN A 4 -2.34 11.04 8.27
CA ASN A 4 -2.48 9.75 8.96
C ASN A 4 -1.83 9.76 10.34
N ALA A 5 -0.67 10.39 10.49
CA ALA A 5 0.02 10.54 11.79
C ALA A 5 -0.79 11.42 12.76
N LEU A 6 -1.30 12.55 12.31
CA LEU A 6 -2.16 13.43 13.11
C LEU A 6 -3.47 12.74 13.53
N ARG A 7 -4.07 11.94 12.63
CA ARG A 7 -5.22 11.11 12.97
C ARG A 7 -4.89 10.04 14.00
N ALA A 8 -3.72 9.44 13.91
CA ALA A 8 -3.26 8.43 14.87
C ALA A 8 -2.94 9.03 16.23
N SER A 9 -2.49 10.31 16.29
CA SER A 9 -2.24 11.04 17.54
C SER A 9 -3.51 11.59 18.19
N GLY A 10 -4.69 11.31 17.64
CA GLY A 10 -5.98 11.69 18.25
C GLY A 10 -6.61 12.99 17.73
N LEU A 11 -6.02 13.64 16.70
CA LEU A 11 -6.64 14.82 16.10
C LEU A 11 -8.02 14.46 15.51
N PRO A 12 -9.12 15.20 15.79
CA PRO A 12 -10.47 14.86 15.31
C PRO A 12 -10.55 14.79 13.78
N ALA A 13 -11.43 13.92 13.25
CA ALA A 13 -11.54 13.69 11.81
C ALA A 13 -11.98 14.94 11.02
N ASP A 14 -12.72 15.82 11.65
CA ASP A 14 -13.27 17.07 11.11
C ASP A 14 -12.36 18.30 11.35
N HIS A 15 -11.14 18.07 11.87
CA HIS A 15 -10.22 19.18 12.13
C HIS A 15 -9.89 19.96 10.85
N PRO A 16 -9.98 21.32 10.84
CA PRO A 16 -9.82 22.13 9.63
C PRO A 16 -8.51 21.91 8.87
N ALA A 17 -7.40 21.69 9.58
CA ALA A 17 -6.10 21.42 8.96
C ALA A 17 -6.10 20.11 8.16
N LEU A 18 -6.77 19.04 8.67
CA LEU A 18 -6.91 17.78 7.96
C LEU A 18 -7.80 17.95 6.73
N ALA A 19 -8.92 18.67 6.86
CA ALA A 19 -9.82 18.95 5.74
C ALA A 19 -9.10 19.76 4.65
N SER A 20 -8.29 20.75 5.02
CA SER A 20 -7.48 21.54 4.06
C SER A 20 -6.46 20.66 3.33
N ALA A 21 -5.72 19.83 4.06
CA ALA A 21 -4.75 18.90 3.46
C ALA A 21 -5.42 17.91 2.51
N CYS A 22 -6.56 17.32 2.91
CA CYS A 22 -7.29 16.38 2.07
C CYS A 22 -7.90 17.04 0.83
N LYS A 23 -8.38 18.27 0.92
CA LYS A 23 -8.81 19.05 -0.27
C LYS A 23 -7.67 19.21 -1.27
N TRP A 24 -6.46 19.53 -0.77
CA TRP A 24 -5.29 19.62 -1.63
C TRP A 24 -4.96 18.26 -2.27
N LEU A 25 -5.00 17.15 -1.52
CA LEU A 25 -4.78 15.81 -2.07
C LEU A 25 -5.79 15.46 -3.17
N LEU A 26 -7.05 15.85 -3.05
CA LEU A 26 -8.06 15.65 -4.11
C LEU A 26 -7.66 16.35 -5.41
N THR A 27 -7.02 17.53 -5.34
CA THR A 27 -6.55 18.24 -6.57
C THR A 27 -5.34 17.56 -7.24
N LYS A 28 -4.68 16.61 -6.54
CA LYS A 28 -3.50 15.90 -7.04
C LYS A 28 -3.80 14.50 -7.59
N GLN A 29 -5.06 14.08 -7.61
CA GLN A 29 -5.45 12.84 -8.28
C GLN A 29 -5.16 12.92 -9.77
N THR A 30 -4.44 11.95 -10.32
CA THR A 30 -4.09 11.97 -11.75
C THR A 30 -5.16 11.34 -12.63
N TRP A 31 -5.33 11.94 -13.81
CA TRP A 31 -6.21 11.45 -14.89
C TRP A 31 -5.42 11.05 -16.13
N LYS A 32 -4.08 11.06 -16.04
CA LYS A 32 -3.19 10.70 -17.14
C LYS A 32 -3.07 9.18 -17.27
N LYS A 33 -3.03 8.72 -18.51
CA LYS A 33 -2.72 7.31 -18.82
C LYS A 33 -1.21 7.18 -18.98
N GLY A 34 -0.59 6.31 -18.21
CA GLY A 34 0.81 5.94 -18.31
C GLY A 34 1.01 4.58 -18.97
N ASP A 35 2.25 4.12 -19.01
CA ASP A 35 2.66 2.82 -19.56
C ASP A 35 2.15 1.61 -18.76
N TRP A 36 1.86 1.79 -17.46
CA TRP A 36 1.16 0.80 -16.63
C TRP A 36 -0.11 0.25 -17.29
N LYS A 37 -0.74 1.04 -18.18
CA LYS A 37 -1.95 0.65 -18.92
C LYS A 37 -1.70 -0.55 -19.85
N VAL A 38 -0.48 -0.76 -20.30
CA VAL A 38 -0.11 -1.88 -21.18
C VAL A 38 -0.33 -3.22 -20.48
N LYS A 39 0.14 -3.35 -19.23
CA LYS A 39 -0.03 -4.59 -18.44
C LYS A 39 -1.33 -4.65 -17.65
N ALA A 40 -1.93 -3.52 -17.37
CA ALA A 40 -3.21 -3.41 -16.68
C ALA A 40 -4.29 -2.73 -17.55
N PRO A 41 -4.71 -3.34 -18.67
CA PRO A 41 -5.64 -2.71 -19.62
C PRO A 41 -7.02 -2.39 -19.01
N ALA A 42 -7.42 -3.07 -17.95
CA ALA A 42 -8.66 -2.80 -17.22
C ALA A 42 -8.55 -1.63 -16.22
N ALA A 43 -7.32 -1.19 -15.87
CA ALA A 43 -7.15 -0.09 -14.92
C ALA A 43 -7.51 1.25 -15.58
N GLU A 44 -8.18 2.13 -14.83
CA GLU A 44 -8.48 3.50 -15.24
C GLU A 44 -7.63 4.48 -14.43
N PRO A 45 -7.20 5.64 -14.98
CA PRO A 45 -6.47 6.64 -14.21
C PRO A 45 -7.24 7.06 -12.96
N GLY A 46 -6.52 7.38 -11.87
CA GLY A 46 -7.19 7.79 -10.62
C GLY A 46 -6.31 7.64 -9.39
N GLY A 47 -5.03 7.31 -9.56
CA GLY A 47 -4.08 7.23 -8.45
C GLY A 47 -3.43 8.58 -8.10
N TRP A 48 -2.46 8.53 -7.20
CA TRP A 48 -1.59 9.65 -6.83
C TRP A 48 -0.14 9.27 -7.09
N TYR A 49 0.70 10.25 -7.32
CA TYR A 49 2.11 10.12 -7.68
C TYR A 49 3.03 10.73 -6.63
N PHE A 50 4.22 10.18 -6.49
CA PHE A 50 5.19 10.55 -5.46
C PHE A 50 5.78 11.96 -5.68
N GLN A 51 6.15 12.28 -6.92
CA GLN A 51 6.82 13.54 -7.26
C GLN A 51 5.83 14.59 -7.75
N PHE A 52 6.13 15.87 -7.50
CA PHE A 52 5.39 16.96 -8.15
C PHE A 52 5.53 16.85 -9.67
N GLU A 53 4.40 16.95 -10.38
CA GLU A 53 4.35 16.95 -11.85
C GLU A 53 4.76 15.61 -12.52
N ASN A 54 4.56 14.48 -11.84
CA ASN A 54 4.81 13.14 -12.39
C ASN A 54 3.50 12.36 -12.66
N GLU A 55 2.53 13.00 -13.26
CA GLU A 55 1.15 12.52 -13.42
C GLU A 55 1.00 11.23 -14.22
N PHE A 56 1.98 10.85 -15.05
CA PHE A 56 1.96 9.62 -15.85
C PHE A 56 2.32 8.37 -15.04
N TYR A 57 2.93 8.54 -13.86
CA TYR A 57 3.44 7.48 -13.02
C TYR A 57 2.82 7.53 -11.62
N PRO A 58 1.49 7.27 -11.50
CA PRO A 58 0.90 7.09 -10.17
C PRO A 58 1.55 5.91 -9.46
N ASP A 59 1.62 6.00 -8.14
CA ASP A 59 2.29 5.06 -7.25
C ASP A 59 1.26 4.35 -6.37
N ILE A 60 1.39 3.03 -6.23
CA ILE A 60 0.47 2.22 -5.41
C ILE A 60 0.61 2.58 -3.92
N ASP A 61 1.83 2.84 -3.43
CA ASP A 61 2.07 3.20 -2.04
C ASP A 61 1.45 4.55 -1.71
N ASP A 62 1.78 5.58 -2.50
CA ASP A 62 1.23 6.91 -2.29
C ASP A 62 -0.29 6.92 -2.42
N SER A 63 -0.84 6.21 -3.42
CA SER A 63 -2.29 6.10 -3.58
C SER A 63 -2.95 5.43 -2.37
N ALA A 64 -2.39 4.35 -1.82
CA ALA A 64 -2.93 3.69 -0.63
C ALA A 64 -2.89 4.61 0.60
N VAL A 65 -1.78 5.35 0.79
CA VAL A 65 -1.61 6.29 1.90
C VAL A 65 -2.56 7.48 1.77
N VAL A 66 -2.75 8.02 0.57
CA VAL A 66 -3.69 9.12 0.32
C VAL A 66 -5.13 8.64 0.50
N MET A 67 -5.50 7.49 -0.04
CA MET A 67 -6.84 6.90 0.17
C MET A 67 -7.12 6.71 1.65
N THR A 68 -6.17 6.18 2.42
CA THR A 68 -6.31 6.02 3.88
C THR A 68 -6.52 7.37 4.58
N ALA A 69 -5.79 8.41 4.18
CA ALA A 69 -5.97 9.75 4.72
C ALA A 69 -7.37 10.31 4.43
N LEU A 70 -7.86 10.15 3.20
CA LEU A 70 -9.20 10.57 2.79
C LEU A 70 -10.30 9.81 3.56
N ILE A 71 -10.16 8.49 3.71
CA ILE A 71 -11.13 7.66 4.44
C ILE A 71 -11.23 8.10 5.90
N ARG A 72 -10.10 8.42 6.54
CA ARG A 72 -10.03 8.76 7.97
C ARG A 72 -10.34 10.22 8.29
N THR A 73 -10.61 11.06 7.29
CA THR A 73 -10.88 12.49 7.44
C THR A 73 -12.29 12.81 6.97
N ALA A 74 -13.03 13.58 7.78
CA ALA A 74 -14.31 14.15 7.38
C ALA A 74 -14.08 15.39 6.50
N LEU A 75 -14.77 15.47 5.36
CA LEU A 75 -14.68 16.61 4.46
C LEU A 75 -16.04 17.27 4.30
N PRO A 76 -16.11 18.59 4.11
CA PRO A 76 -17.38 19.26 3.79
C PRO A 76 -18.03 18.70 2.52
N ASP A 77 -17.22 18.31 1.54
CA ASP A 77 -17.66 17.66 0.29
C ASP A 77 -17.35 16.16 0.35
N GLU A 78 -18.24 15.41 1.00
CA GLU A 78 -18.14 13.96 1.11
C GLU A 78 -18.42 13.26 -0.23
N GLU A 79 -19.15 13.90 -1.14
CA GLU A 79 -19.44 13.35 -2.47
C GLU A 79 -18.18 13.34 -3.34
N ALA A 80 -17.46 14.45 -3.41
CA ALA A 80 -16.19 14.54 -4.13
C ALA A 80 -15.17 13.53 -3.57
N LYS A 81 -15.10 13.37 -2.24
CA LYS A 81 -14.24 12.36 -1.62
C LYS A 81 -14.62 10.94 -2.03
N ARG A 82 -15.90 10.60 -2.00
CA ARG A 82 -16.38 9.26 -2.43
C ARG A 82 -16.10 9.01 -3.90
N ALA A 83 -16.31 10.00 -4.76
CA ALA A 83 -16.03 9.89 -6.19
C ALA A 83 -14.52 9.66 -6.44
N ALA A 84 -13.65 10.39 -5.75
CA ALA A 84 -12.20 10.23 -5.85
C ALA A 84 -11.74 8.83 -5.39
N LEU A 85 -12.25 8.35 -4.27
CA LEU A 85 -11.95 7.00 -3.76
C LEU A 85 -12.45 5.91 -4.71
N ALA A 86 -13.66 6.05 -5.25
CA ALA A 86 -14.21 5.12 -6.23
C ALA A 86 -13.36 5.07 -7.52
N GLN A 87 -12.89 6.23 -7.99
CA GLN A 87 -12.02 6.29 -9.15
C GLN A 87 -10.64 5.69 -8.86
N ALA A 88 -10.06 5.97 -7.69
CA ALA A 88 -8.79 5.37 -7.27
C ALA A 88 -8.87 3.84 -7.23
N LEU A 89 -9.98 3.27 -6.76
CA LEU A 89 -10.19 1.82 -6.77
C LEU A 89 -10.17 1.22 -8.19
N LYS A 90 -10.65 1.94 -9.21
CA LYS A 90 -10.59 1.49 -10.60
C LYS A 90 -9.15 1.43 -11.13
N TRP A 91 -8.23 2.15 -10.50
CA TRP A 91 -6.81 2.07 -10.82
C TRP A 91 -6.09 1.03 -9.97
N VAL A 92 -6.18 1.12 -8.63
CA VAL A 92 -5.37 0.27 -7.75
C VAL A 92 -5.77 -1.19 -7.80
N MET A 93 -7.06 -1.53 -7.97
CA MET A 93 -7.50 -2.93 -7.92
C MET A 93 -6.95 -3.77 -9.08
N PRO A 94 -7.03 -3.33 -10.37
CA PRO A 94 -6.47 -4.08 -11.48
C PRO A 94 -4.93 -4.15 -11.50
N MET A 95 -4.24 -3.30 -10.74
CA MET A 95 -2.79 -3.31 -10.61
C MET A 95 -2.25 -4.47 -9.73
N GLN A 96 -3.13 -5.30 -9.16
CA GLN A 96 -2.68 -6.51 -8.46
C GLN A 96 -2.02 -7.48 -9.44
N SER A 97 -0.80 -7.92 -9.14
CA SER A 97 -0.07 -8.91 -9.90
C SER A 97 -0.73 -10.29 -9.85
N SER A 98 -0.40 -11.15 -10.80
CA SER A 98 -0.97 -12.50 -10.93
C SER A 98 -0.67 -13.40 -9.73
N ASP A 99 0.47 -13.19 -9.07
CA ASP A 99 0.87 -13.84 -7.82
C ASP A 99 0.12 -13.33 -6.58
N GLY A 100 -0.66 -12.27 -6.71
CA GLY A 100 -1.43 -11.66 -5.62
C GLY A 100 -0.74 -10.47 -4.94
N GLY A 101 0.52 -10.23 -5.20
CA GLY A 101 1.29 -9.10 -4.65
C GLY A 101 1.01 -7.77 -5.34
N ARG A 102 1.66 -6.73 -4.83
CA ARG A 102 1.60 -5.35 -5.36
C ARG A 102 3.00 -4.79 -5.53
N ALA A 103 3.23 -4.17 -6.68
CA ALA A 103 4.40 -3.36 -6.98
C ALA A 103 4.04 -1.87 -6.90
N ALA A 104 5.03 -0.97 -6.94
CA ALA A 104 4.77 0.46 -6.84
C ALA A 104 4.13 1.02 -8.11
N TYR A 105 4.68 0.72 -9.28
CA TYR A 105 4.35 1.37 -10.55
C TYR A 105 3.79 0.44 -11.61
N ASP A 106 4.12 -0.86 -11.54
CA ASP A 106 3.85 -1.80 -12.63
C ASP A 106 3.17 -3.08 -12.10
N LYS A 107 2.82 -3.96 -13.02
CA LYS A 107 2.15 -5.22 -12.75
C LYS A 107 2.91 -6.35 -13.46
N ASP A 108 3.04 -7.50 -12.77
CA ASP A 108 3.65 -8.71 -13.33
C ASP A 108 5.08 -8.50 -13.87
N ASN A 109 5.86 -7.68 -13.17
CA ASN A 109 7.24 -7.38 -13.55
C ASN A 109 8.23 -8.29 -12.80
N ASN A 110 8.20 -9.61 -13.10
CA ASN A 110 8.78 -10.67 -12.29
C ASN A 110 10.07 -11.28 -12.88
N ARG A 111 10.67 -10.67 -13.90
CA ARG A 111 11.93 -11.19 -14.50
C ARG A 111 13.13 -10.80 -13.63
N LEU A 112 13.19 -11.31 -12.40
CA LEU A 112 14.10 -10.88 -11.35
C LEU A 112 15.58 -10.96 -11.73
N PHE A 113 15.98 -11.83 -12.68
CA PHE A 113 17.36 -11.90 -13.18
C PHE A 113 17.85 -10.55 -13.76
N LEU A 114 16.95 -9.69 -14.24
CA LEU A 114 17.30 -8.37 -14.74
C LEU A 114 17.79 -7.44 -13.61
N ASN A 115 17.41 -7.68 -12.36
CA ASN A 115 17.90 -6.91 -11.21
C ASN A 115 19.37 -7.19 -10.88
N GLU A 116 19.97 -8.23 -11.45
CA GLU A 116 21.42 -8.49 -11.30
C GLU A 116 22.26 -7.65 -12.27
N ILE A 117 21.62 -6.95 -13.20
CA ILE A 117 22.31 -6.00 -14.10
C ILE A 117 22.63 -4.74 -13.28
N PRO A 118 23.91 -4.32 -13.18
CA PRO A 118 24.32 -3.18 -12.36
C PRO A 118 23.99 -1.85 -13.06
N PHE A 119 22.72 -1.62 -13.36
CA PHE A 119 22.24 -0.46 -14.10
C PHE A 119 21.63 0.61 -13.20
N ALA A 120 21.00 0.21 -12.11
CA ALA A 120 20.29 1.12 -11.21
C ALA A 120 20.57 0.78 -9.74
N ASP A 121 20.57 1.82 -8.89
CA ASP A 121 20.65 1.66 -7.45
C ASP A 121 19.49 0.81 -6.92
N HIS A 122 19.70 0.14 -5.79
CA HIS A 122 18.67 -0.68 -5.10
C HIS A 122 18.09 -1.81 -5.94
N LYS A 123 18.80 -2.29 -6.97
CA LYS A 123 18.25 -3.26 -7.93
C LYS A 123 16.94 -2.76 -8.58
N ALA A 124 16.87 -1.46 -8.87
CA ALA A 124 15.64 -0.77 -9.28
C ALA A 124 15.37 -0.82 -10.80
N LEU A 125 16.03 -1.71 -11.55
CA LEU A 125 15.70 -1.95 -12.96
C LEU A 125 14.27 -2.52 -13.11
N LEU A 126 13.84 -3.31 -12.14
CA LEU A 126 12.48 -3.84 -12.07
C LEU A 126 11.76 -3.33 -10.82
N ASP A 127 10.44 -3.27 -10.91
CA ASP A 127 9.53 -3.02 -9.81
C ASP A 127 8.68 -4.28 -9.56
N PRO A 128 9.23 -5.30 -8.86
CA PRO A 128 8.49 -6.51 -8.55
C PRO A 128 7.49 -6.29 -7.41
N PRO A 129 6.45 -7.14 -7.30
CA PRO A 129 5.58 -7.15 -6.13
C PRO A 129 6.38 -7.37 -4.84
N THR A 130 6.02 -6.62 -3.80
CA THR A 130 6.71 -6.67 -2.51
C THR A 130 5.74 -6.78 -1.34
N ALA A 131 6.23 -7.31 -0.21
CA ALA A 131 5.40 -7.56 0.96
C ALA A 131 4.93 -6.26 1.63
N ASP A 132 5.79 -5.24 1.69
CA ASP A 132 5.47 -3.93 2.28
C ASP A 132 4.32 -3.22 1.55
N LEU A 133 4.37 -3.13 0.22
CA LEU A 133 3.30 -2.52 -0.57
C LEU A 133 2.01 -3.35 -0.54
N THR A 134 2.14 -4.68 -0.57
CA THR A 134 0.98 -5.56 -0.44
C THR A 134 0.31 -5.41 0.92
N GLY A 135 1.10 -5.32 2.01
CA GLY A 135 0.60 -5.05 3.37
C GLY A 135 -0.11 -3.69 3.47
N ARG A 136 0.49 -2.64 2.90
CA ARG A 136 -0.11 -1.30 2.88
C ARG A 136 -1.43 -1.24 2.12
N MET A 137 -1.50 -1.94 0.99
CA MET A 137 -2.76 -2.07 0.25
C MET A 137 -3.83 -2.81 1.06
N LEU A 138 -3.47 -3.85 1.80
CA LEU A 138 -4.40 -4.54 2.70
C LEU A 138 -4.91 -3.60 3.80
N GLU A 139 -4.04 -2.78 4.39
CA GLU A 139 -4.44 -1.80 5.40
C GLU A 139 -5.48 -0.81 4.84
N MET A 140 -5.22 -0.23 3.69
CA MET A 140 -6.15 0.66 3.00
C MET A 140 -7.48 -0.03 2.67
N LEU A 141 -7.44 -1.25 2.15
CA LEU A 141 -8.64 -2.03 1.84
C LEU A 141 -9.45 -2.36 3.10
N GLY A 142 -8.79 -2.65 4.23
CA GLY A 142 -9.42 -2.84 5.54
C GLY A 142 -10.16 -1.59 6.00
N HIS A 143 -9.57 -0.41 5.84
CA HIS A 143 -10.24 0.86 6.12
C HIS A 143 -11.46 1.14 5.22
N LEU A 144 -11.51 0.54 4.03
CA LEU A 144 -12.70 0.53 3.16
C LEU A 144 -13.73 -0.55 3.52
N GLY A 145 -13.51 -1.31 4.59
CA GLY A 145 -14.40 -2.39 5.02
C GLY A 145 -14.24 -3.69 4.22
N ARG A 146 -13.17 -3.82 3.41
CA ARG A 146 -12.84 -5.11 2.78
C ARG A 146 -12.29 -6.07 3.83
N THR A 147 -12.59 -7.34 3.65
CA THR A 147 -12.20 -8.38 4.60
C THR A 147 -11.49 -9.53 3.90
N ARG A 148 -10.98 -10.47 4.68
CA ARG A 148 -10.38 -11.72 4.19
C ARG A 148 -11.26 -12.55 3.25
N SER A 149 -12.57 -12.28 3.16
CA SER A 149 -13.46 -12.94 2.19
C SER A 149 -13.34 -12.40 0.77
N ASP A 150 -12.79 -11.19 0.59
CA ASP A 150 -12.59 -10.59 -0.74
C ASP A 150 -11.54 -11.38 -1.54
N PRO A 151 -11.82 -11.73 -2.82
CA PRO A 151 -10.89 -12.50 -3.63
C PRO A 151 -9.51 -11.86 -3.81
N ALA A 152 -9.44 -10.52 -3.93
CA ALA A 152 -8.17 -9.82 -4.06
C ALA A 152 -7.38 -9.85 -2.74
N VAL A 153 -8.06 -9.73 -1.61
CA VAL A 153 -7.46 -9.87 -0.27
C VAL A 153 -6.94 -11.29 -0.05
N LYS A 154 -7.70 -12.32 -0.42
CA LYS A 154 -7.24 -13.72 -0.33
C LYS A 154 -5.94 -13.96 -1.09
N ARG A 155 -5.83 -13.45 -2.34
CA ARG A 155 -4.60 -13.58 -3.13
C ARG A 155 -3.43 -12.83 -2.48
N ALA A 156 -3.67 -11.63 -1.94
CA ALA A 156 -2.65 -10.87 -1.24
C ALA A 156 -2.15 -11.60 0.03
N ILE A 157 -3.03 -12.20 0.82
CA ILE A 157 -2.64 -13.03 1.98
C ILE A 157 -1.78 -14.21 1.54
N ALA A 158 -2.19 -14.93 0.47
CA ALA A 158 -1.42 -16.05 -0.06
C ALA A 158 -0.01 -15.62 -0.52
N PHE A 159 0.08 -14.45 -1.20
CA PHE A 159 1.36 -13.86 -1.57
C PHE A 159 2.24 -13.58 -0.34
N LEU A 160 1.68 -12.96 0.70
CA LEU A 160 2.42 -12.64 1.91
C LEU A 160 2.91 -13.92 2.63
N GLN A 161 2.08 -14.96 2.71
CA GLN A 161 2.47 -16.24 3.29
C GLN A 161 3.62 -16.92 2.51
N ALA A 162 3.56 -16.85 1.18
CA ALA A 162 4.59 -17.43 0.31
C ALA A 162 5.93 -16.66 0.35
N ASN A 163 5.90 -15.38 0.71
CA ASN A 163 7.08 -14.51 0.74
C ASN A 163 7.54 -14.17 2.17
N GLN A 164 7.07 -14.91 3.18
CA GLN A 164 7.60 -14.77 4.54
C GLN A 164 8.99 -15.41 4.61
N GLU A 165 9.95 -14.66 5.14
CA GLU A 165 11.30 -15.18 5.37
C GLU A 165 11.29 -16.35 6.39
N PRO A 166 12.26 -17.26 6.31
CA PRO A 166 12.37 -18.38 7.27
C PRO A 166 12.34 -17.94 8.74
N GLU A 167 12.92 -16.78 9.04
CA GLU A 167 12.96 -16.17 10.37
C GLU A 167 11.61 -15.60 10.82
N GLY A 168 10.63 -15.51 9.93
CA GLY A 168 9.28 -15.05 10.22
C GLY A 168 8.98 -13.58 9.87
N CYS A 169 9.97 -12.81 9.40
CA CYS A 169 9.79 -11.43 8.97
C CYS A 169 9.44 -11.31 7.48
N TRP A 170 9.25 -10.08 7.02
CA TRP A 170 9.14 -9.76 5.60
C TRP A 170 10.09 -8.63 5.22
N TYR A 171 10.74 -8.77 4.07
CA TYR A 171 11.54 -7.71 3.48
C TYR A 171 10.65 -6.56 3.00
N GLY A 172 11.04 -5.33 3.34
CA GLY A 172 10.44 -4.11 2.85
C GLY A 172 11.38 -3.42 1.89
N ARG A 173 10.97 -3.27 0.63
CA ARG A 173 11.78 -2.68 -0.43
C ARG A 173 11.89 -1.16 -0.29
N TRP A 174 10.80 -0.50 0.06
CA TRP A 174 10.67 0.96 0.04
C TRP A 174 10.96 1.63 1.39
N GLY A 175 11.34 0.83 2.37
CA GLY A 175 11.81 1.27 3.69
C GLY A 175 12.98 0.44 4.17
N VAL A 176 13.52 0.70 5.36
CA VAL A 176 14.66 -0.03 5.93
C VAL A 176 14.18 -0.96 7.01
N ASN A 177 14.35 -2.17 6.81
CA ASN A 177 14.12 -3.15 5.75
C ASN A 177 13.06 -4.11 6.26
N TYR A 178 13.52 -5.04 7.17
CA TYR A 178 12.69 -6.12 7.71
C TYR A 178 11.73 -5.65 8.80
N ILE A 179 12.11 -4.69 9.66
CA ILE A 179 11.19 -4.10 10.66
C ILE A 179 10.07 -3.37 9.95
N TYR A 180 10.41 -2.53 8.96
CA TYR A 180 9.44 -1.80 8.16
C TYR A 180 8.50 -2.73 7.38
N GLY A 181 9.06 -3.71 6.65
CA GLY A 181 8.25 -4.66 5.85
C GLY A 181 7.32 -5.49 6.73
N THR A 182 7.84 -6.00 7.86
CA THR A 182 7.05 -6.80 8.80
C THR A 182 5.94 -5.99 9.45
N TRP A 183 6.23 -4.74 9.86
CA TRP A 183 5.21 -3.85 10.40
C TRP A 183 4.09 -3.58 9.39
N SER A 184 4.42 -3.25 8.15
CA SER A 184 3.44 -2.97 7.09
C SER A 184 2.52 -4.16 6.85
N VAL A 185 3.09 -5.38 6.79
CA VAL A 185 2.31 -6.61 6.62
C VAL A 185 1.37 -6.86 7.80
N LEU A 186 1.86 -6.77 9.04
CA LEU A 186 1.04 -7.00 10.22
C LEU A 186 -0.10 -5.99 10.36
N ALA A 187 0.16 -4.70 10.05
CA ALA A 187 -0.87 -3.67 10.01
C ALA A 187 -1.97 -4.00 8.99
N GLY A 188 -1.57 -4.40 7.79
CA GLY A 188 -2.48 -4.80 6.72
C GLY A 188 -3.32 -6.03 7.09
N LEU A 189 -2.71 -7.09 7.59
CA LEU A 189 -3.39 -8.31 8.02
C LEU A 189 -4.44 -8.02 9.10
N ARG A 190 -4.07 -7.22 10.10
CA ARG A 190 -4.99 -6.79 11.15
C ARG A 190 -6.18 -6.02 10.60
N ALA A 191 -5.93 -5.09 9.67
CA ALA A 191 -6.98 -4.22 9.13
C ALA A 191 -8.06 -4.98 8.36
N ILE A 192 -7.69 -6.06 7.64
CA ILE A 192 -8.64 -6.90 6.88
C ILE A 192 -9.28 -8.02 7.72
N GLY A 193 -9.01 -8.07 9.02
CA GLY A 193 -9.58 -9.06 9.94
C GLY A 193 -8.96 -10.46 9.81
N GLU A 194 -7.68 -10.55 9.43
CA GLU A 194 -6.96 -11.83 9.55
C GLU A 194 -6.82 -12.21 11.03
N PRO A 195 -7.08 -13.47 11.42
CA PRO A 195 -6.86 -13.89 12.80
C PRO A 195 -5.37 -13.73 13.18
N MET A 196 -5.11 -12.93 14.19
CA MET A 196 -3.74 -12.62 14.61
C MET A 196 -3.06 -13.76 15.37
N ASP A 197 -3.77 -14.85 15.64
CA ASP A 197 -3.29 -16.10 16.24
C ASP A 197 -2.76 -17.12 15.22
N GLN A 198 -2.74 -16.77 13.93
CA GLN A 198 -2.18 -17.64 12.90
C GLN A 198 -0.67 -17.88 13.12
N PRO A 199 -0.15 -19.09 12.89
CA PRO A 199 1.26 -19.41 13.14
C PRO A 199 2.24 -18.48 12.42
N TYR A 200 1.96 -18.08 11.18
CA TYR A 200 2.83 -17.18 10.42
C TYR A 200 2.82 -15.75 10.99
N VAL A 201 1.69 -15.29 11.54
CA VAL A 201 1.57 -13.98 12.21
C VAL A 201 2.35 -14.01 13.52
N HIS A 202 2.21 -15.08 14.32
CA HIS A 202 2.98 -15.25 15.56
C HIS A 202 4.49 -15.26 15.32
N ARG A 203 4.99 -15.92 14.27
CA ARG A 203 6.41 -15.87 13.91
C ARG A 203 6.88 -14.43 13.68
N ALA A 204 6.09 -13.64 12.97
CA ALA A 204 6.44 -12.25 12.69
C ALA A 204 6.41 -11.36 13.93
N ILE A 205 5.42 -11.52 14.80
CA ILE A 205 5.34 -10.80 16.08
C ILE A 205 6.54 -11.15 16.96
N ASN A 206 6.85 -12.43 17.12
CA ASN A 206 7.99 -12.87 17.91
C ASN A 206 9.31 -12.36 17.34
N TRP A 207 9.45 -12.33 16.02
CA TRP A 207 10.63 -11.77 15.37
C TRP A 207 10.79 -10.27 15.68
N LEU A 208 9.71 -9.47 15.61
CA LEU A 208 9.74 -8.03 15.96
C LEU A 208 10.10 -7.81 17.43
N VAL A 209 9.44 -8.53 18.34
CA VAL A 209 9.71 -8.44 19.79
C VAL A 209 11.18 -8.76 20.09
N GLY A 210 11.74 -9.77 19.41
CA GLY A 210 13.15 -10.13 19.57
C GLY A 210 14.15 -9.11 18.99
N ARG A 211 13.69 -8.09 18.26
CA ARG A 211 14.51 -6.99 17.71
C ARG A 211 14.38 -5.67 18.49
N GLN A 212 13.47 -5.62 19.44
CA GLN A 212 13.32 -4.45 20.29
C GLN A 212 14.48 -4.32 21.25
N ASN A 213 15.08 -3.14 21.32
CA ASN A 213 16.13 -2.85 22.29
C ASN A 213 15.56 -2.76 23.72
N PRO A 214 16.41 -2.93 24.77
CA PRO A 214 15.94 -2.83 26.16
C PRO A 214 15.32 -1.49 26.55
N ASP A 215 15.64 -0.44 25.84
CA ASP A 215 15.11 0.93 26.02
C ASP A 215 13.86 1.24 25.13
N GLY A 216 13.37 0.26 24.39
CA GLY A 216 12.24 0.39 23.50
C GLY A 216 12.61 0.81 22.08
#